data_01925781fa4b85286c58f134bd945e1e
#
_entry.id   01925781fa4b85286c58f134bd945e1e
#
_cell.length_a   1.000
_cell.length_b   1.000
_cell.length_c   1.000
_cell.angle_alpha   90.00
_cell.angle_beta   90.00
_cell.angle_gamma   90.00
#
_symmetry.space_group_name_H-M   'P 1'
#
loop_
_entity.id
_entity.type
_entity.pdbx_description
1 polymer ?
#
loop_
_entity_poly.entity_id
_entity_poly.type
_entity_poly.pdbx_seq_one_letter_code
_entity_poly.pdbx_strand_id
1 'polypeptide(L)'
;IYSIEYCSNIEKIILPQGESRISYCKNLKEIVLPQNSLLNITETNHNISLTKFVVEYGHKYYCVKNDALYSKDGRTLLLFPTNKICNYKLEESTEFIHENAFEGSLLKSISLNRNLKNIGKHAFKNSRIEKLYFNQSECELDDFVFEGCSRLHDIMIPAYWKTIKKGTFSKCYNIKYINLPKSLTTIEKEAFLNCSKLKV
;
A
#
# COMPACT_ATOMS: atom_id res chain seq x y z
N ILE A 1 -23.10 9.14 6.31
CA ILE A 1 -22.00 8.80 5.39
C ILE A 1 -22.18 9.66 4.15
N TYR A 2 -21.15 10.42 3.77
CA TYR A 2 -21.14 11.19 2.53
C TYR A 2 -20.46 10.36 1.45
N SER A 3 -21.07 10.25 0.27
CA SER A 3 -20.51 9.53 -0.88
C SER A 3 -20.21 10.49 -2.02
N ILE A 4 -18.97 10.49 -2.49
CA ILE A 4 -18.46 11.31 -3.58
C ILE A 4 -17.74 10.39 -4.55
N GLU A 5 -18.44 10.03 -5.61
CA GLU A 5 -17.97 9.01 -6.54
C GLU A 5 -18.04 9.48 -7.98
N TYR A 6 -17.13 9.01 -8.81
CA TYR A 6 -17.08 9.26 -10.26
C TYR A 6 -17.04 10.75 -10.66
N CYS A 7 -16.60 11.63 -9.74
CA CYS A 7 -16.52 13.07 -9.99
C CYS A 7 -15.25 13.42 -10.77
N SER A 8 -15.34 13.49 -12.10
CA SER A 8 -14.17 13.66 -12.97
C SER A 8 -13.54 15.05 -12.97
N ASN A 9 -14.25 16.09 -12.49
CA ASN A 9 -13.78 17.48 -12.54
C ASN A 9 -13.28 18.01 -11.19
N ILE A 10 -13.35 17.20 -10.12
CA ILE A 10 -12.88 17.60 -8.80
C ILE A 10 -11.37 17.37 -8.71
N GLU A 11 -10.60 18.42 -8.42
CA GLU A 11 -9.16 18.34 -8.14
C GLU A 11 -8.83 18.35 -6.65
N LYS A 12 -9.67 19.00 -5.85
CA LYS A 12 -9.52 19.11 -4.39
C LYS A 12 -10.86 18.91 -3.71
N ILE A 13 -10.83 18.24 -2.57
CA ILE A 13 -12.00 18.08 -1.72
C ILE A 13 -11.65 18.38 -0.25
N ILE A 14 -12.54 19.07 0.43
CA ILE A 14 -12.51 19.26 1.88
C ILE A 14 -13.64 18.43 2.46
N LEU A 15 -13.29 17.44 3.29
CA LEU A 15 -14.28 16.52 3.85
C LEU A 15 -15.19 17.24 4.86
N PRO A 16 -16.47 16.89 4.90
CA PRO A 16 -17.36 17.31 5.99
C PRO A 16 -16.98 16.58 7.28
N GLN A 17 -17.59 17.02 8.39
CA GLN A 17 -17.54 16.25 9.63
C GLN A 17 -18.28 14.93 9.48
N GLY A 18 -17.74 13.87 10.07
CA GLY A 18 -18.27 12.52 9.96
C GLY A 18 -17.64 11.71 8.83
N GLU A 19 -18.20 10.55 8.55
CA GLU A 19 -17.65 9.58 7.60
C GLU A 19 -17.92 9.97 6.16
N SER A 20 -16.87 9.93 5.35
CA SER A 20 -16.91 10.21 3.91
C SER A 20 -16.28 9.07 3.11
N ARG A 21 -16.91 8.74 2.00
CA ARG A 21 -16.44 7.80 0.99
C ARG A 21 -16.09 8.56 -0.29
N ILE A 22 -14.90 8.35 -0.81
CA ILE A 22 -14.43 9.00 -2.03
C ILE A 22 -13.84 7.93 -2.95
N SER A 23 -14.42 7.74 -4.12
CA SER A 23 -13.90 6.75 -5.05
C SER A 23 -14.07 7.19 -6.51
N TYR A 24 -13.17 6.70 -7.37
CA TYR A 24 -13.22 6.90 -8.82
C TYR A 24 -13.24 8.38 -9.28
N CYS A 25 -12.74 9.31 -8.47
CA CYS A 25 -12.57 10.72 -8.82
C CYS A 25 -11.20 10.89 -9.51
N LYS A 26 -11.15 10.61 -10.81
CA LYS A 26 -9.89 10.43 -11.56
C LYS A 26 -8.97 11.65 -11.62
N ASN A 27 -9.46 12.86 -11.39
CA ASN A 27 -8.67 14.11 -11.38
C ASN A 27 -8.40 14.63 -9.96
N LEU A 28 -8.86 13.93 -8.92
CA LEU A 28 -8.67 14.33 -7.53
C LEU A 28 -7.18 14.24 -7.13
N LYS A 29 -6.60 15.38 -6.77
CA LYS A 29 -5.19 15.54 -6.40
C LYS A 29 -4.99 15.70 -4.88
N GLU A 30 -5.97 16.28 -4.20
CA GLU A 30 -5.84 16.64 -2.78
C GLU A 30 -7.11 16.31 -2.00
N ILE A 31 -6.94 15.62 -0.86
CA ILE A 31 -7.99 15.40 0.14
C ILE A 31 -7.60 16.13 1.42
N VAL A 32 -8.46 17.05 1.87
CA VAL A 32 -8.31 17.78 3.13
C VAL A 32 -9.23 17.17 4.18
N LEU A 33 -8.67 16.83 5.33
CA LEU A 33 -9.34 16.21 6.46
C LEU A 33 -9.42 17.21 7.65
N PRO A 34 -10.55 17.91 7.82
CA PRO A 34 -10.82 18.70 9.02
C PRO A 34 -10.90 17.83 10.29
N GLN A 35 -10.76 18.42 11.47
CA GLN A 35 -10.52 17.75 12.76
C GLN A 35 -11.35 16.50 13.06
N ASN A 36 -12.63 16.49 12.70
CA ASN A 36 -13.56 15.40 13.00
C ASN A 36 -14.05 14.65 11.77
N SER A 37 -13.39 14.84 10.62
CA SER A 37 -13.71 14.07 9.41
C SER A 37 -13.21 12.63 9.53
N LEU A 38 -13.94 11.70 8.92
CA LEU A 38 -13.53 10.31 8.78
C LEU A 38 -13.51 9.94 7.30
N LEU A 39 -12.43 9.30 6.86
CA LEU A 39 -12.28 8.83 5.50
C LEU A 39 -12.48 7.31 5.45
N ASN A 40 -13.37 6.84 4.58
CA ASN A 40 -13.43 5.43 4.27
C ASN A 40 -12.19 5.03 3.46
N ILE A 41 -11.26 4.35 4.13
CA ILE A 41 -9.91 4.10 3.62
C ILE A 41 -9.92 3.06 2.50
N THR A 42 -10.78 2.05 2.60
CA THR A 42 -10.75 0.89 1.69
C THR A 42 -11.07 1.23 0.24
N GLU A 43 -11.77 2.33 -0.02
CA GLU A 43 -12.21 2.71 -1.37
C GLU A 43 -11.49 3.92 -1.95
N THR A 44 -10.69 4.62 -1.15
CA THR A 44 -10.02 5.86 -1.57
C THR A 44 -8.93 5.64 -2.62
N ASN A 45 -8.37 4.44 -2.71
CA ASN A 45 -7.27 4.11 -3.65
C ASN A 45 -7.66 4.12 -5.14
N HIS A 46 -8.95 4.13 -5.45
CA HIS A 46 -9.43 4.27 -6.82
C HIS A 46 -9.31 5.69 -7.39
N ASN A 47 -8.74 6.64 -6.64
CA ASN A 47 -8.49 8.02 -7.06
C ASN A 47 -7.06 8.14 -7.62
N ILE A 48 -6.88 7.80 -8.88
CA ILE A 48 -5.58 7.58 -9.56
C ILE A 48 -4.68 8.82 -9.69
N SER A 49 -5.19 10.02 -9.46
CA SER A 49 -4.42 11.28 -9.52
C SER A 49 -4.03 11.83 -8.16
N LEU A 50 -4.36 11.14 -7.07
CA LEU A 50 -4.12 11.62 -5.72
C LEU A 50 -2.62 11.79 -5.46
N THR A 51 -2.22 13.00 -5.03
CA THR A 51 -0.83 13.37 -4.76
C THR A 51 -0.55 13.66 -3.31
N LYS A 52 -1.56 14.07 -2.52
CA LYS A 52 -1.38 14.40 -1.11
C LYS A 52 -2.64 14.36 -0.28
N PHE A 53 -2.44 14.18 1.02
CA PHE A 53 -3.42 14.41 2.07
C PHE A 53 -3.03 15.66 2.87
N VAL A 54 -4.03 16.42 3.32
CA VAL A 54 -3.87 17.53 4.25
C VAL A 54 -4.74 17.24 5.46
N VAL A 55 -4.13 17.10 6.61
CA VAL A 55 -4.82 16.82 7.88
C VAL A 55 -4.72 18.03 8.77
N GLU A 56 -5.86 18.55 9.24
CA GLU A 56 -5.92 19.72 10.09
C GLU A 56 -5.20 19.47 11.44
N TYR A 57 -4.55 20.51 11.96
CA TYR A 57 -3.88 20.42 13.26
C TYR A 57 -4.85 19.97 14.36
N GLY A 58 -4.41 19.06 15.20
CA GLY A 58 -5.26 18.51 16.26
C GLY A 58 -6.27 17.45 15.81
N HIS A 59 -6.21 16.99 14.56
CA HIS A 59 -7.10 15.94 14.06
C HIS A 59 -7.12 14.73 14.99
N LYS A 60 -8.31 14.18 15.24
CA LYS A 60 -8.51 13.12 16.24
C LYS A 60 -7.94 11.76 15.81
N TYR A 61 -8.02 11.42 14.52
CA TYR A 61 -7.79 10.06 14.04
C TYR A 61 -6.57 9.91 13.15
N TYR A 62 -6.11 11.00 12.50
CA TYR A 62 -5.10 10.94 11.45
C TYR A 62 -3.95 11.90 11.67
N CYS A 63 -2.82 11.58 11.05
CA CYS A 63 -1.71 12.50 10.78
C CYS A 63 -1.13 12.20 9.39
N VAL A 64 -0.34 13.13 8.87
CA VAL A 64 0.39 12.97 7.61
C VAL A 64 1.88 12.91 7.90
N LYS A 65 2.57 11.93 7.30
CA LYS A 65 4.02 11.80 7.32
C LYS A 65 4.49 11.48 5.89
N ASN A 66 5.44 12.25 5.38
CA ASN A 66 5.97 12.10 4.01
C ASN A 66 4.86 11.95 2.95
N ASP A 67 3.82 12.79 3.05
CA ASP A 67 2.61 12.86 2.21
C ASP A 67 1.65 11.65 2.34
N ALA A 68 2.01 10.60 3.06
CA ALA A 68 1.13 9.47 3.32
C ALA A 68 0.23 9.72 4.55
N LEU A 69 -0.98 9.17 4.51
CA LEU A 69 -1.94 9.22 5.61
C LEU A 69 -1.64 8.11 6.61
N TYR A 70 -1.55 8.48 7.86
CA TYR A 70 -1.30 7.57 8.99
C TYR A 70 -2.40 7.64 10.03
N SER A 71 -2.51 6.59 10.85
CA SER A 71 -3.21 6.65 12.13
C SER A 71 -2.61 7.76 13.00
N LYS A 72 -3.40 8.30 13.94
CA LYS A 72 -2.99 9.44 14.79
C LYS A 72 -1.71 9.20 15.56
N ASP A 73 -1.49 7.98 16.02
CA ASP A 73 -0.26 7.56 16.73
C ASP A 73 0.94 7.36 15.80
N GLY A 74 0.72 7.43 14.48
CA GLY A 74 1.74 7.24 13.46
C GLY A 74 2.28 5.82 13.34
N ARG A 75 1.58 4.82 13.89
CA ARG A 75 2.01 3.41 13.86
C ARG A 75 1.47 2.63 12.67
N THR A 76 0.36 3.08 12.07
CA THR A 76 -0.23 2.44 10.91
C THR A 76 -0.21 3.38 9.71
N LEU A 77 0.44 2.97 8.60
CA LEU A 77 0.29 3.63 7.32
C LEU A 77 -1.05 3.20 6.73
N LEU A 78 -1.98 4.14 6.59
CA LEU A 78 -3.35 3.91 6.15
C LEU A 78 -3.50 4.00 4.64
N LEU A 79 -2.98 5.06 4.02
CA LEU A 79 -3.04 5.29 2.58
C LEU A 79 -1.81 6.03 2.08
N PHE A 80 -1.31 5.60 0.93
CA PHE A 80 -0.28 6.29 0.17
C PHE A 80 -0.89 6.99 -1.06
N PRO A 81 -0.47 8.23 -1.40
CA PRO A 81 -0.98 8.92 -2.58
C PRO A 81 -0.68 8.14 -3.87
N THR A 82 -1.72 7.77 -4.61
CA THR A 82 -1.61 6.87 -5.77
C THR A 82 -0.73 7.41 -6.89
N ASN A 83 -0.74 8.73 -7.14
CA ASN A 83 0.01 9.39 -8.22
C ASN A 83 1.38 9.92 -7.79
N LYS A 84 1.95 9.39 -6.72
CA LYS A 84 3.29 9.81 -6.27
C LYS A 84 4.36 8.84 -6.78
N ILE A 85 5.25 9.34 -7.65
CA ILE A 85 6.38 8.57 -8.18
C ILE A 85 7.59 8.83 -7.29
N CYS A 86 8.00 7.88 -6.47
CA CYS A 86 9.16 8.03 -5.58
C CYS A 86 9.76 6.68 -5.16
N ASN A 87 10.93 6.76 -4.54
CA ASN A 87 11.47 5.74 -3.67
C ASN A 87 11.06 6.10 -2.24
N TYR A 88 10.28 5.28 -1.57
CA TYR A 88 9.72 5.58 -0.27
C TYR A 88 10.49 4.86 0.84
N LYS A 89 10.82 5.60 1.89
CA LYS A 89 11.35 5.03 3.13
C LYS A 89 10.23 5.05 4.17
N LEU A 90 9.87 3.88 4.67
CA LEU A 90 8.86 3.75 5.70
C LEU A 90 9.35 4.38 7.01
N GLU A 91 8.49 5.13 7.68
CA GLU A 91 8.79 5.77 8.96
C GLU A 91 9.16 4.73 10.03
N GLU A 92 10.16 5.00 10.85
CA GLU A 92 10.64 4.06 11.87
C GLU A 92 9.56 3.69 12.91
N SER A 93 8.58 4.58 13.14
CA SER A 93 7.45 4.33 14.04
C SER A 93 6.39 3.40 13.46
N THR A 94 6.46 3.07 12.15
CA THR A 94 5.42 2.28 11.49
C THR A 94 5.54 0.81 11.87
N GLU A 95 4.47 0.26 12.40
CA GLU A 95 4.34 -1.15 12.75
C GLU A 95 3.41 -1.91 11.80
N PHE A 96 2.50 -1.20 11.14
CA PHE A 96 1.48 -1.80 10.27
C PHE A 96 1.34 -1.02 8.97
N ILE A 97 1.20 -1.75 7.86
CA ILE A 97 0.70 -1.21 6.59
C ILE A 97 -0.71 -1.75 6.41
N HIS A 98 -1.68 -0.84 6.30
CA HIS A 98 -3.09 -1.19 6.18
C HIS A 98 -3.39 -1.93 4.87
N GLU A 99 -4.52 -2.65 4.81
CA GLU A 99 -5.00 -3.25 3.57
C GLU A 99 -5.18 -2.17 2.48
N ASN A 100 -4.84 -2.49 1.25
CA ASN A 100 -4.90 -1.61 0.08
C ASN A 100 -4.07 -0.32 0.16
N ALA A 101 -3.21 -0.12 1.17
CA ALA A 101 -2.54 1.15 1.45
C ALA A 101 -1.73 1.74 0.27
N PHE A 102 -1.15 0.92 -0.59
CA PHE A 102 -0.41 1.28 -1.80
C PHE A 102 -1.06 0.75 -3.08
N GLU A 103 -2.34 0.33 -3.02
CA GLU A 103 -3.02 -0.22 -4.20
C GLU A 103 -3.00 0.77 -5.37
N GLY A 104 -2.61 0.30 -6.56
CA GLY A 104 -2.56 1.10 -7.77
C GLY A 104 -1.52 2.23 -7.78
N SER A 105 -0.68 2.35 -6.75
CA SER A 105 0.29 3.46 -6.63
C SER A 105 1.39 3.41 -7.68
N LEU A 106 1.92 4.60 -8.02
CA LEU A 106 3.07 4.77 -8.91
C LEU A 106 4.43 4.67 -8.18
N LEU A 107 4.42 4.18 -6.95
CA LEU A 107 5.62 3.95 -6.15
C LEU A 107 6.63 3.08 -6.89
N LYS A 108 7.92 3.49 -6.93
CA LYS A 108 8.99 2.72 -7.58
C LYS A 108 9.62 1.69 -6.65
N SER A 109 9.93 2.09 -5.43
CA SER A 109 10.51 1.20 -4.43
C SER A 109 10.09 1.60 -3.02
N ILE A 110 10.15 0.64 -2.10
CA ILE A 110 9.96 0.88 -0.67
C ILE A 110 11.06 0.20 0.13
N SER A 111 11.60 0.95 1.10
CA SER A 111 12.42 0.40 2.17
C SER A 111 11.58 0.28 3.43
N LEU A 112 11.31 -0.95 3.84
CA LEU A 112 10.57 -1.24 5.07
C LEU A 112 11.47 -1.02 6.27
N ASN A 113 10.91 -0.58 7.40
CA ASN A 113 11.65 -0.45 8.65
C ASN A 113 11.70 -1.78 9.41
N ARG A 114 12.58 -1.89 10.41
CA ARG A 114 12.73 -3.09 11.23
C ARG A 114 11.60 -3.34 12.23
N ASN A 115 10.77 -2.34 12.49
CA ASN A 115 9.68 -2.41 13.48
C ASN A 115 8.35 -2.84 12.86
N LEU A 116 8.32 -3.02 11.53
CA LEU A 116 7.12 -3.43 10.81
C LEU A 116 6.72 -4.86 11.21
N LYS A 117 5.48 -5.03 11.63
CA LYS A 117 4.92 -6.29 12.12
C LYS A 117 4.04 -6.98 11.09
N ASN A 118 3.26 -6.22 10.34
CA ASN A 118 2.35 -6.79 9.35
C ASN A 118 2.15 -5.86 8.13
N ILE A 119 1.97 -6.49 6.98
CA ILE A 119 1.54 -5.86 5.73
C ILE A 119 0.18 -6.45 5.35
N GLY A 120 -0.85 -5.61 5.37
CA GLY A 120 -2.24 -6.00 5.17
C GLY A 120 -2.54 -6.52 3.77
N LYS A 121 -3.68 -7.19 3.66
CA LYS A 121 -4.18 -7.79 2.41
C LYS A 121 -4.22 -6.76 1.28
N HIS A 122 -3.77 -7.16 0.07
CA HIS A 122 -3.74 -6.30 -1.11
C HIS A 122 -2.95 -4.99 -0.96
N ALA A 123 -2.10 -4.84 0.07
CA ALA A 123 -1.45 -3.57 0.38
C ALA A 123 -0.74 -2.93 -0.83
N PHE A 124 -0.14 -3.70 -1.73
CA PHE A 124 0.53 -3.23 -2.94
C PHE A 124 -0.15 -3.68 -4.25
N LYS A 125 -1.38 -4.18 -4.18
CA LYS A 125 -2.08 -4.69 -5.36
C LYS A 125 -2.04 -3.69 -6.52
N ASN A 126 -1.67 -4.18 -7.72
CA ASN A 126 -1.57 -3.38 -8.94
C ASN A 126 -0.62 -2.17 -8.86
N SER A 127 0.21 -2.05 -7.83
CA SER A 127 1.20 -0.97 -7.74
C SER A 127 2.30 -1.12 -8.80
N ARG A 128 2.97 -0.01 -9.12
CA ARG A 128 4.11 0.00 -10.06
C ARG A 128 5.45 -0.25 -9.39
N ILE A 129 5.44 -0.84 -8.19
CA ILE A 129 6.67 -1.14 -7.46
C ILE A 129 7.59 -2.05 -8.27
N GLU A 130 8.88 -1.70 -8.31
CA GLU A 130 9.93 -2.41 -9.02
C GLU A 130 10.82 -3.19 -8.05
N LYS A 131 11.06 -2.63 -6.87
CA LYS A 131 11.97 -3.18 -5.84
C LYS A 131 11.41 -3.05 -4.44
N LEU A 132 11.67 -4.06 -3.62
CA LEU A 132 11.24 -4.14 -2.24
C LEU A 132 12.42 -4.49 -1.33
N TYR A 133 12.66 -3.68 -0.29
CA TYR A 133 13.74 -3.89 0.67
C TYR A 133 13.17 -4.13 2.07
N PHE A 134 13.35 -5.34 2.59
CA PHE A 134 12.82 -5.76 3.90
C PHE A 134 13.60 -5.26 5.13
N ASN A 135 14.84 -4.79 4.95
CA ASN A 135 15.68 -4.19 6.01
C ASN A 135 15.62 -4.91 7.37
N GLN A 136 15.73 -6.24 7.39
CA GLN A 136 15.67 -7.10 8.60
C GLN A 136 14.32 -7.04 9.35
N SER A 137 13.26 -6.59 8.70
CA SER A 137 11.90 -6.64 9.25
C SER A 137 11.39 -8.08 9.25
N GLU A 138 11.01 -8.60 10.40
CA GLU A 138 10.34 -9.90 10.55
C GLU A 138 8.82 -9.77 10.40
N CYS A 139 8.37 -8.96 9.42
CA CYS A 139 6.95 -8.70 9.23
C CYS A 139 6.22 -9.91 8.64
N GLU A 140 4.98 -10.09 9.07
CA GLU A 140 4.04 -11.01 8.45
C GLU A 140 3.39 -10.37 7.24
N LEU A 141 2.99 -11.20 6.27
CA LEU A 141 2.17 -10.76 5.13
C LEU A 141 0.80 -11.39 5.23
N ASP A 142 -0.21 -10.61 4.88
CA ASP A 142 -1.53 -11.16 4.60
C ASP A 142 -1.60 -11.73 3.16
N ASP A 143 -2.79 -12.16 2.72
CA ASP A 143 -2.99 -12.69 1.38
C ASP A 143 -2.89 -11.60 0.31
N PHE A 144 -2.44 -11.97 -0.89
CA PHE A 144 -2.44 -11.13 -2.09
C PHE A 144 -1.69 -9.79 -1.99
N VAL A 145 -0.73 -9.66 -1.07
CA VAL A 145 -0.05 -8.38 -0.79
C VAL A 145 0.50 -7.71 -2.04
N PHE A 146 1.15 -8.45 -2.94
CA PHE A 146 1.76 -7.93 -4.18
C PHE A 146 1.02 -8.38 -5.45
N GLU A 147 -0.26 -8.79 -5.36
CA GLU A 147 -1.02 -9.19 -6.55
C GLU A 147 -0.97 -8.12 -7.63
N GLY A 148 -0.63 -8.50 -8.85
CA GLY A 148 -0.63 -7.60 -9.99
C GLY A 148 0.50 -6.57 -10.02
N CYS A 149 1.51 -6.68 -9.14
CA CYS A 149 2.72 -5.83 -9.20
C CYS A 149 3.54 -6.18 -10.44
N SER A 150 3.05 -5.76 -11.61
CA SER A 150 3.57 -6.18 -12.91
C SER A 150 5.00 -5.72 -13.20
N ARG A 151 5.51 -4.72 -12.48
CA ARG A 151 6.88 -4.21 -12.62
C ARG A 151 7.87 -4.82 -11.62
N LEU A 152 7.40 -5.52 -10.61
CA LEU A 152 8.24 -6.12 -9.58
C LEU A 152 9.14 -7.20 -10.21
N HIS A 153 10.46 -7.03 -10.08
CA HIS A 153 11.44 -7.91 -10.71
C HIS A 153 12.58 -8.31 -9.78
N ASP A 154 12.91 -7.50 -8.81
CA ASP A 154 13.94 -7.75 -7.81
C ASP A 154 13.29 -8.04 -6.46
N ILE A 155 13.22 -9.34 -6.09
CA ILE A 155 12.70 -9.76 -4.80
C ILE A 155 13.72 -10.66 -4.14
N MET A 156 14.12 -10.27 -2.94
CA MET A 156 14.87 -11.12 -2.06
C MET A 156 13.94 -11.59 -0.94
N ILE A 157 13.52 -12.87 -1.01
CA ILE A 157 12.69 -13.46 0.04
C ILE A 157 13.50 -13.52 1.34
N PRO A 158 13.00 -12.94 2.43
CA PRO A 158 13.74 -12.95 3.71
C PRO A 158 13.97 -14.35 4.24
N ALA A 159 15.13 -14.55 4.87
CA ALA A 159 15.54 -15.86 5.39
C ALA A 159 14.65 -16.39 6.53
N TYR A 160 13.84 -15.56 7.16
CA TYR A 160 12.91 -15.94 8.23
C TYR A 160 11.53 -16.39 7.72
N TRP A 161 11.20 -16.18 6.42
CA TRP A 161 9.90 -16.63 5.90
C TRP A 161 9.79 -18.14 5.89
N LYS A 162 8.74 -18.63 6.54
CA LYS A 162 8.37 -20.06 6.53
C LYS A 162 7.26 -20.35 5.52
N THR A 163 6.47 -19.34 5.20
CA THR A 163 5.32 -19.46 4.31
C THR A 163 5.26 -18.29 3.33
N ILE A 164 5.05 -18.58 2.05
CA ILE A 164 4.58 -17.59 1.08
C ILE A 164 3.07 -17.72 1.01
N LYS A 165 2.36 -16.69 1.47
CA LYS A 165 0.92 -16.66 1.62
C LYS A 165 0.19 -16.71 0.27
N LYS A 166 -1.13 -17.02 0.33
CA LYS A 166 -2.01 -17.11 -0.83
C LYS A 166 -1.89 -15.87 -1.72
N GLY A 167 -1.65 -16.12 -3.02
CA GLY A 167 -1.64 -15.08 -4.05
C GLY A 167 -0.60 -13.97 -3.88
N THR A 168 0.37 -14.10 -2.95
CA THR A 168 1.34 -13.04 -2.59
C THR A 168 1.95 -12.36 -3.82
N PHE A 169 2.39 -13.13 -4.83
CA PHE A 169 3.00 -12.62 -6.06
C PHE A 169 2.17 -12.96 -7.31
N SER A 170 0.88 -13.24 -7.15
CA SER A 170 -0.01 -13.50 -8.29
C SER A 170 0.06 -12.37 -9.31
N LYS A 171 0.16 -12.67 -10.60
CA LYS A 171 0.25 -11.71 -11.71
C LYS A 171 1.46 -10.77 -11.66
N CYS A 172 2.54 -11.14 -10.96
CA CYS A 172 3.81 -10.43 -10.99
C CYS A 172 4.60 -10.85 -12.23
N TYR A 173 4.21 -10.37 -13.41
CA TYR A 173 4.69 -10.84 -14.72
C TYR A 173 6.18 -10.67 -14.96
N ASN A 174 6.87 -9.76 -14.24
CA ASN A 174 8.27 -9.44 -14.46
C ASN A 174 9.26 -10.14 -13.51
N ILE A 175 8.79 -10.91 -12.55
CA ILE A 175 9.67 -11.73 -11.71
C ILE A 175 10.29 -12.81 -12.61
N LYS A 176 11.62 -12.77 -12.77
CA LYS A 176 12.37 -13.73 -13.59
C LYS A 176 12.96 -14.86 -12.76
N TYR A 177 13.47 -14.53 -11.60
CA TYR A 177 14.13 -15.44 -10.67
C TYR A 177 13.65 -15.14 -9.27
N ILE A 178 13.53 -16.20 -8.48
CA ILE A 178 13.21 -16.07 -7.06
C ILE A 178 14.11 -17.02 -6.28
N ASN A 179 14.78 -16.48 -5.28
CA ASN A 179 15.63 -17.28 -4.41
C ASN A 179 14.83 -17.64 -3.16
N LEU A 180 14.42 -18.90 -3.05
CA LEU A 180 13.64 -19.38 -1.92
C LEU A 180 14.55 -19.68 -0.75
N PRO A 181 14.28 -19.16 0.46
CA PRO A 181 15.12 -19.42 1.63
C PRO A 181 14.97 -20.87 2.12
N LYS A 182 16.00 -21.40 2.74
CA LYS A 182 15.98 -22.76 3.32
C LYS A 182 14.93 -22.95 4.43
N SER A 183 14.50 -21.87 5.06
CA SER A 183 13.45 -21.82 6.08
C SER A 183 12.05 -22.06 5.54
N LEU A 184 11.86 -21.89 4.20
CA LEU A 184 10.54 -21.95 3.58
C LEU A 184 10.02 -23.39 3.61
N THR A 185 8.85 -23.58 4.20
CA THR A 185 8.17 -24.87 4.30
C THR A 185 6.89 -24.93 3.48
N THR A 186 6.28 -23.78 3.19
CA THR A 186 4.97 -23.73 2.56
C THR A 186 4.88 -22.65 1.49
N ILE A 187 4.33 -22.98 0.34
CA ILE A 187 3.88 -22.05 -0.69
C ILE A 187 2.37 -22.27 -0.85
N GLU A 188 1.58 -21.29 -0.47
CA GLU A 188 0.13 -21.40 -0.51
C GLU A 188 -0.42 -21.24 -1.93
N LYS A 189 -1.72 -21.56 -2.09
CA LYS A 189 -2.42 -21.51 -3.38
C LYS A 189 -2.25 -20.16 -4.07
N GLU A 190 -2.03 -20.18 -5.38
CA GLU A 190 -1.94 -18.97 -6.22
C GLU A 190 -0.73 -18.06 -5.94
N ALA A 191 0.19 -18.43 -5.04
CA ALA A 191 1.31 -17.57 -4.62
C ALA A 191 2.10 -16.97 -5.79
N PHE A 192 2.27 -17.71 -6.88
CA PHE A 192 2.94 -17.29 -8.13
C PHE A 192 2.07 -17.46 -9.37
N LEU A 193 0.75 -17.43 -9.20
CA LEU A 193 -0.18 -17.56 -10.33
C LEU A 193 0.12 -16.49 -11.40
N ASN A 194 0.30 -16.92 -12.66
CA ASN A 194 0.58 -16.04 -13.79
C ASN A 194 1.89 -15.23 -13.69
N CYS A 195 2.90 -15.69 -12.95
CA CYS A 195 4.26 -15.15 -13.02
C CYS A 195 4.94 -15.62 -14.32
N SER A 196 4.53 -15.09 -15.47
CA SER A 196 4.84 -15.65 -16.81
C SER A 196 6.33 -15.65 -17.17
N LYS A 197 7.15 -14.82 -16.53
CA LYS A 197 8.61 -14.78 -16.76
C LYS A 197 9.41 -15.57 -15.74
N LEU A 198 8.76 -16.15 -14.72
CA LEU A 198 9.46 -16.90 -13.67
C LEU A 198 10.08 -18.17 -14.27
N LYS A 199 11.39 -18.30 -14.10
CA LYS A 199 12.16 -19.49 -14.48
C LYS A 199 12.45 -20.31 -13.22
N VAL A 200 12.21 -21.59 -13.29
CA VAL A 200 12.52 -22.58 -12.25
C VAL A 200 13.92 -23.13 -12.48
#